data_0c92d7c72cfc006d72c65dcba6900d79
#
_entry.id   0c92d7c72cfc006d72c65dcba6900d79
#
_cell.length_a   1.000
_cell.length_b   1.000
_cell.length_c   1.000
_cell.angle_alpha   90.00
_cell.angle_beta   90.00
_cell.angle_gamma   90.00
#
_symmetry.space_group_name_H-M   'P 1'
#
loop_
_entity.id
_entity.type
_entity.pdbx_description
1 polymer ?
#
loop_
_entity_poly.entity_id
_entity_poly.type
_entity_poly.pdbx_seq_one_letter_code
_entity_poly.pdbx_strand_id
1 'polypeptide(L)'
;PMVWRMFLDETIARQCEKNSVLSFPISRRNTHIKGISFRNKRLGWKKYSFALSLSTTGRSGDKNTVLLSEPLTKNIFLRGFMSNLYLRPSCYACKVREFRSSSDLTLADCWGLQSIYPKLDDDRGYSLCILKNNRFDVCLSSLDLHSVSMDFIKVNNQSCFVSPIIPSKRSDFFSDIYNGSSVVQTISRYATFPDKSIKAKIIHLLSLIHI
;
A
#
# COMPACT_ATOMS: atom_id res chain seq x y z
N PRO A 1 -11.36 -2.85 7.71
CA PRO A 1 -11.11 -2.57 9.15
C PRO A 1 -10.86 -3.84 9.97
N MET A 2 -11.66 -4.93 9.80
CA MET A 2 -11.53 -6.18 10.58
C MET A 2 -10.14 -6.82 10.40
N VAL A 3 -9.75 -7.16 9.19
CA VAL A 3 -8.44 -7.79 8.89
C VAL A 3 -7.28 -6.96 9.42
N TRP A 4 -7.36 -5.63 9.33
CA TRP A 4 -6.34 -4.74 9.87
C TRP A 4 -6.23 -4.84 11.40
N ARG A 5 -7.33 -4.85 12.12
CA ARG A 5 -7.32 -5.00 13.59
C ARG A 5 -6.72 -6.33 14.01
N MET A 6 -7.16 -7.42 13.40
CA MET A 6 -6.64 -8.76 13.67
C MET A 6 -5.14 -8.87 13.37
N PHE A 7 -4.69 -8.29 12.24
CA PHE A 7 -3.26 -8.23 11.90
C PHE A 7 -2.45 -7.45 12.94
N LEU A 8 -2.95 -6.31 13.41
CA LEU A 8 -2.29 -5.53 14.46
C LEU A 8 -2.21 -6.31 15.77
N ASP A 9 -3.30 -6.94 16.18
CA ASP A 9 -3.36 -7.73 17.42
C ASP A 9 -2.36 -8.89 17.39
N GLU A 10 -2.30 -9.64 16.30
CA GLU A 10 -1.33 -10.72 16.13
C GLU A 10 0.11 -10.19 16.06
N THR A 11 0.34 -9.05 15.37
CA THR A 11 1.67 -8.44 15.28
C THR A 11 2.17 -7.97 16.64
N ILE A 12 1.33 -7.31 17.43
CA ILE A 12 1.66 -6.86 18.78
C ILE A 12 1.92 -8.07 19.69
N ALA A 13 1.09 -9.12 19.61
CA ALA A 13 1.28 -10.34 20.39
C ALA A 13 2.64 -10.99 20.13
N ARG A 14 3.01 -11.14 18.86
CA ARG A 14 4.32 -11.68 18.45
C ARG A 14 5.50 -10.83 18.94
N GLN A 15 5.35 -9.49 18.96
CA GLN A 15 6.38 -8.63 19.51
C GLN A 15 6.50 -8.77 21.02
N CYS A 16 5.38 -8.97 21.73
CA CYS A 16 5.39 -9.26 23.15
C CYS A 16 6.15 -10.56 23.46
N GLU A 17 5.93 -11.62 22.67
CA GLU A 17 6.63 -12.90 22.82
C GLU A 17 8.13 -12.78 22.53
N LYS A 18 8.51 -12.15 21.42
CA LYS A 18 9.92 -11.96 21.04
C LYS A 18 10.72 -11.12 22.03
N ASN A 19 10.08 -10.16 22.66
CA ASN A 19 10.74 -9.22 23.58
C ASN A 19 10.56 -9.61 25.07
N SER A 20 10.00 -10.78 25.36
CA SER A 20 9.89 -11.30 26.74
C SER A 20 11.25 -11.50 27.43
N VAL A 21 12.33 -11.61 26.64
CA VAL A 21 13.72 -11.74 27.10
C VAL A 21 14.40 -10.39 27.34
N LEU A 22 13.83 -9.29 26.86
CA LEU A 22 14.39 -7.95 27.02
C LEU A 22 13.97 -7.37 28.39
N SER A 23 14.81 -6.48 28.94
CA SER A 23 14.60 -5.75 30.19
C SER A 23 13.26 -4.97 30.25
N PHE A 24 12.57 -4.86 29.14
CA PHE A 24 11.30 -4.13 28.97
C PHE A 24 10.27 -5.02 28.29
N PRO A 25 9.47 -5.78 29.04
CA PRO A 25 8.44 -6.63 28.45
C PRO A 25 7.39 -5.76 27.75
N ILE A 26 7.29 -5.92 26.43
CA ILE A 26 6.18 -5.37 25.64
C ILE A 26 4.93 -6.15 26.05
N SER A 27 3.95 -5.49 26.69
CA SER A 27 2.66 -6.09 26.98
C SER A 27 1.55 -5.35 26.24
N ARG A 28 0.47 -6.04 25.88
CA ARG A 28 -0.69 -5.40 25.23
C ARG A 28 -1.25 -4.21 26.02
N ARG A 29 -1.17 -4.28 27.36
CA ARG A 29 -1.71 -3.23 28.25
C ARG A 29 -0.88 -1.94 28.22
N ASN A 30 0.42 -2.04 27.91
CA ASN A 30 1.36 -0.94 27.95
C ASN A 30 1.84 -0.49 26.57
N THR A 31 1.29 -1.08 25.50
CA THR A 31 1.73 -0.81 24.15
C THR A 31 0.73 0.05 23.41
N HIS A 32 1.18 1.18 22.92
CA HIS A 32 0.39 2.12 22.12
C HIS A 32 0.99 2.27 20.74
N ILE A 33 0.12 2.39 19.72
CA ILE A 33 0.55 2.71 18.37
C ILE A 33 0.88 4.19 18.32
N LYS A 34 2.14 4.53 18.07
CA LYS A 34 2.62 5.90 17.92
C LYS A 34 2.48 6.40 16.49
N GLY A 35 2.66 5.52 15.53
CA GLY A 35 2.54 5.89 14.12
C GLY A 35 2.46 4.68 13.21
N ILE A 36 1.80 4.86 12.07
CA ILE A 36 1.67 3.86 11.01
C ILE A 36 1.96 4.56 9.68
N SER A 37 2.79 3.93 8.85
CA SER A 37 3.01 4.35 7.48
C SER A 37 2.96 3.12 6.56
N PHE A 38 1.99 3.11 5.65
CA PHE A 38 1.86 2.05 4.63
C PHE A 38 2.82 2.26 3.46
N ARG A 39 3.38 3.45 3.32
CA ARG A 39 4.32 3.84 2.26
C ARG A 39 5.45 4.69 2.82
N ASN A 40 6.20 4.12 3.75
CA ASN A 40 7.40 4.76 4.27
C ASN A 40 8.48 4.78 3.18
N LYS A 41 8.92 5.98 2.79
CA LYS A 41 9.84 6.21 1.67
C LYS A 41 11.32 6.17 2.08
N ARG A 42 11.67 5.67 3.27
CA ARG A 42 13.07 5.64 3.76
C ARG A 42 14.03 4.91 2.80
N LEU A 43 13.51 3.92 2.06
CA LEU A 43 14.27 3.15 1.06
C LEU A 43 13.99 3.63 -0.39
N GLY A 44 13.41 4.82 -0.55
CA GLY A 44 12.98 5.38 -1.82
C GLY A 44 11.48 5.19 -2.08
N TRP A 45 10.96 5.91 -3.07
CA TRP A 45 9.56 5.84 -3.46
C TRP A 45 9.20 4.51 -4.14
N LYS A 46 10.11 3.97 -4.94
CA LYS A 46 9.91 2.69 -5.66
C LYS A 46 10.02 1.48 -4.74
N LYS A 47 10.78 1.60 -3.64
CA LYS A 47 11.03 0.53 -2.66
C LYS A 47 10.44 0.84 -1.29
N TYR A 48 9.25 1.45 -1.28
CA TYR A 48 8.61 1.81 -0.01
C TYR A 48 8.39 0.60 0.90
N SER A 49 8.30 0.88 2.19
CA SER A 49 8.08 -0.11 3.23
C SER A 49 6.85 0.22 4.07
N PHE A 50 6.29 -0.81 4.68
CA PHE A 50 5.38 -0.65 5.81
C PHE A 50 6.20 -0.29 7.04
N ALA A 51 5.77 0.69 7.82
CA ALA A 51 6.37 1.03 9.10
C ALA A 51 5.30 1.18 10.19
N LEU A 52 5.55 0.55 11.32
CA LEU A 52 4.70 0.59 12.51
C LEU A 52 5.57 0.96 13.71
N SER A 53 5.28 2.10 14.34
CA SER A 53 5.93 2.55 15.56
C SER A 53 5.05 2.23 16.76
N LEU A 54 5.57 1.42 17.67
CA LEU A 54 4.93 1.06 18.93
C LEU A 54 5.67 1.75 20.07
N SER A 55 4.94 2.38 20.98
CA SER A 55 5.48 2.93 22.22
C SER A 55 5.02 2.10 23.40
N THR A 56 5.95 1.73 24.28
CA THR A 56 5.66 1.04 25.53
C THR A 56 6.07 1.90 26.71
N THR A 57 5.29 1.88 27.77
CA THR A 57 5.66 2.54 29.03
C THR A 57 6.13 1.48 30.02
N GLY A 58 7.40 1.59 30.46
CA GLY A 58 7.96 0.71 31.49
C GLY A 58 7.38 1.00 32.88
N ARG A 59 7.69 0.13 33.87
CA ARG A 59 7.26 0.31 35.28
C ARG A 59 7.83 1.60 35.91
N SER A 60 9.01 2.04 35.46
CA SER A 60 9.67 3.29 35.88
C SER A 60 9.13 4.55 35.17
N GLY A 61 8.12 4.41 34.29
CA GLY A 61 7.63 5.53 33.48
C GLY A 61 8.42 5.80 32.20
N ASP A 62 9.49 5.05 31.95
CA ASP A 62 10.33 5.17 30.75
C ASP A 62 9.54 4.77 29.51
N LYS A 63 9.69 5.56 28.45
CA LYS A 63 9.04 5.31 27.16
C LYS A 63 10.03 4.70 26.18
N ASN A 64 9.78 3.46 25.78
CA ASN A 64 10.52 2.80 24.72
C ASN A 64 9.72 2.79 23.43
N THR A 65 10.40 2.96 22.29
CA THR A 65 9.77 2.91 20.97
C THR A 65 10.36 1.77 20.17
N VAL A 66 9.50 0.88 19.68
CA VAL A 66 9.86 -0.18 18.75
C VAL A 66 9.37 0.21 17.36
N LEU A 67 10.29 0.24 16.41
CA LEU A 67 9.97 0.47 15.00
C LEU A 67 10.03 -0.87 14.25
N LEU A 68 8.89 -1.29 13.72
CA LEU A 68 8.78 -2.40 12.78
C LEU A 68 8.76 -1.81 11.37
N SER A 69 9.72 -2.17 10.54
CA SER A 69 9.78 -1.72 9.15
C SER A 69 10.07 -2.90 8.25
N GLU A 70 9.18 -3.13 7.28
CA GLU A 70 9.27 -4.24 6.33
C GLU A 70 9.01 -3.74 4.91
N PRO A 71 9.85 -4.12 3.93
CA PRO A 71 9.58 -3.83 2.52
C PRO A 71 8.21 -4.38 2.08
N LEU A 72 7.58 -3.72 1.11
CA LEU A 72 6.30 -4.14 0.52
C LEU A 72 6.26 -5.65 0.21
N THR A 73 7.33 -6.19 -0.36
CA THR A 73 7.41 -7.59 -0.78
C THR A 73 7.44 -8.59 0.38
N LYS A 74 7.85 -8.15 1.57
CA LYS A 74 7.94 -8.99 2.78
C LYS A 74 6.78 -8.78 3.74
N ASN A 75 6.20 -7.56 3.78
CA ASN A 75 5.12 -7.29 4.69
C ASN A 75 3.85 -8.03 4.30
N ILE A 76 3.39 -8.91 5.19
CA ILE A 76 2.28 -9.82 4.91
C ILE A 76 0.96 -9.08 4.70
N PHE A 77 0.71 -8.01 5.46
CA PHE A 77 -0.50 -7.21 5.29
C PHE A 77 -0.52 -6.51 3.93
N LEU A 78 0.58 -5.87 3.53
CA LEU A 78 0.66 -5.23 2.22
C LEU A 78 0.51 -6.23 1.07
N ARG A 79 1.08 -7.43 1.21
CA ARG A 79 0.92 -8.51 0.22
C ARG A 79 -0.55 -8.88 0.01
N GLY A 80 -1.29 -9.10 1.08
CA GLY A 80 -2.72 -9.41 0.99
C GLY A 80 -3.54 -8.25 0.42
N PHE A 81 -3.20 -7.00 0.79
CA PHE A 81 -3.82 -5.80 0.22
C PHE A 81 -3.58 -5.70 -1.30
N MET A 82 -2.33 -5.86 -1.74
CA MET A 82 -1.96 -5.83 -3.17
C MET A 82 -2.54 -7.00 -3.96
N SER A 83 -2.88 -8.11 -3.28
CA SER A 83 -3.61 -9.25 -3.86
C SER A 83 -5.14 -9.02 -3.88
N ASN A 84 -5.61 -7.85 -3.51
CA ASN A 84 -7.03 -7.48 -3.43
C ASN A 84 -7.88 -8.34 -2.49
N LEU A 85 -7.30 -9.16 -1.60
CA LEU A 85 -8.03 -10.13 -0.78
C LEU A 85 -9.11 -9.51 0.11
N TYR A 86 -8.82 -8.35 0.71
CA TYR A 86 -9.70 -7.71 1.71
C TYR A 86 -10.02 -6.24 1.40
N LEU A 87 -10.02 -5.88 0.12
CA LEU A 87 -10.59 -4.61 -0.30
C LEU A 87 -12.07 -4.54 0.09
N ARG A 88 -12.59 -3.34 0.25
CA ARG A 88 -14.02 -3.13 0.50
C ARG A 88 -14.84 -3.55 -0.72
N PRO A 89 -16.06 -4.04 -0.56
CA PRO A 89 -16.94 -4.35 -1.70
C PRO A 89 -17.06 -3.18 -2.69
N SER A 90 -17.13 -1.93 -2.17
CA SER A 90 -17.17 -0.72 -3.00
C SER A 90 -15.94 -0.51 -3.89
N CYS A 91 -14.77 -1.09 -3.55
CA CYS A 91 -13.59 -0.99 -4.38
C CYS A 91 -13.72 -1.81 -5.67
N TYR A 92 -14.41 -2.95 -5.62
CA TYR A 92 -14.65 -3.80 -6.79
C TYR A 92 -15.73 -3.24 -7.74
N ALA A 93 -16.58 -2.36 -7.23
CA ALA A 93 -17.62 -1.67 -7.98
C ALA A 93 -17.51 -0.15 -7.79
N CYS A 94 -16.29 0.37 -8.03
CA CYS A 94 -15.97 1.77 -7.77
C CYS A 94 -16.79 2.69 -8.68
N LYS A 95 -17.65 3.51 -8.07
CA LYS A 95 -18.52 4.46 -8.78
C LYS A 95 -17.80 5.73 -9.23
N VAL A 96 -16.65 6.03 -8.65
CA VAL A 96 -15.89 7.27 -8.91
C VAL A 96 -14.70 7.07 -9.87
N ARG A 97 -14.53 5.88 -10.42
CA ARG A 97 -13.55 5.63 -11.48
C ARG A 97 -13.85 6.48 -12.71
N GLU A 98 -12.87 6.61 -13.61
CA GLU A 98 -12.98 7.43 -14.83
C GLU A 98 -13.31 8.89 -14.50
N PHE A 99 -12.84 9.34 -13.31
CA PHE A 99 -13.07 10.71 -12.81
C PHE A 99 -14.54 11.11 -12.68
N ARG A 100 -15.45 10.13 -12.44
CA ARG A 100 -16.89 10.39 -12.27
C ARG A 100 -17.25 11.02 -10.92
N SER A 101 -16.29 11.23 -10.03
CA SER A 101 -16.51 12.02 -8.82
C SER A 101 -16.89 13.46 -9.17
N SER A 102 -17.57 14.16 -8.26
CA SER A 102 -17.84 15.59 -8.40
C SER A 102 -16.63 16.49 -8.09
N SER A 103 -15.43 15.89 -7.88
CA SER A 103 -14.21 16.65 -7.62
C SER A 103 -13.71 17.36 -8.87
N ASP A 104 -13.25 18.60 -8.71
CA ASP A 104 -12.62 19.39 -9.78
C ASP A 104 -11.18 18.96 -10.02
N LEU A 105 -10.54 18.37 -9.01
CA LEU A 105 -9.14 17.94 -9.00
C LEU A 105 -9.01 16.51 -8.53
N THR A 106 -8.21 15.71 -9.20
CA THR A 106 -7.78 14.38 -8.75
C THR A 106 -6.27 14.34 -8.61
N LEU A 107 -5.80 13.93 -7.42
CA LEU A 107 -4.38 13.70 -7.15
C LEU A 107 -4.10 12.21 -7.09
N ALA A 108 -3.01 11.78 -7.71
CA ALA A 108 -2.53 10.41 -7.70
C ALA A 108 -1.00 10.37 -7.74
N ASP A 109 -0.41 9.19 -7.54
CA ASP A 109 1.01 8.98 -7.82
C ASP A 109 1.22 8.90 -9.35
N CYS A 110 2.25 9.57 -9.87
CA CYS A 110 2.61 9.48 -11.29
C CYS A 110 3.47 8.25 -11.54
N TRP A 111 2.83 7.10 -11.78
CA TRP A 111 3.53 5.88 -12.15
C TRP A 111 4.10 5.95 -13.55
N GLY A 112 5.25 5.31 -13.77
CA GLY A 112 5.87 5.24 -15.10
C GLY A 112 6.58 6.52 -15.56
N LEU A 113 6.74 7.54 -14.71
CA LEU A 113 7.35 8.83 -15.06
C LEU A 113 8.72 8.66 -15.74
N GLN A 114 9.52 7.69 -15.29
CA GLN A 114 10.84 7.41 -15.82
C GLN A 114 10.85 7.09 -17.33
N SER A 115 9.73 6.67 -17.91
CA SER A 115 9.62 6.36 -19.34
C SER A 115 9.49 7.61 -20.23
N ILE A 116 9.00 8.72 -19.68
CA ILE A 116 8.79 9.96 -20.41
C ILE A 116 9.69 11.10 -19.93
N TYR A 117 10.00 11.14 -18.65
CA TYR A 117 10.87 12.16 -18.03
C TYR A 117 11.94 11.51 -17.15
N PRO A 118 12.91 10.77 -17.74
CA PRO A 118 13.92 10.03 -16.96
C PRO A 118 14.78 10.91 -16.07
N LYS A 119 15.00 12.20 -16.46
CA LYS A 119 15.80 13.15 -15.68
C LYS A 119 15.09 13.62 -14.39
N LEU A 120 13.76 13.50 -14.32
CA LEU A 120 12.99 13.86 -13.14
C LEU A 120 12.89 12.72 -12.12
N ASP A 121 13.31 11.50 -12.48
CA ASP A 121 13.16 10.32 -11.65
C ASP A 121 14.24 10.24 -10.57
N ASP A 122 14.05 10.99 -9.48
CA ASP A 122 14.94 11.07 -8.32
C ASP A 122 14.56 10.11 -7.17
N ASP A 123 13.65 9.16 -7.41
CA ASP A 123 13.10 8.20 -6.44
C ASP A 123 12.36 8.84 -5.24
N ARG A 124 11.98 10.11 -5.31
CA ARG A 124 11.07 10.77 -4.34
C ARG A 124 9.62 10.57 -4.71
N GLY A 125 9.35 10.31 -5.98
CA GLY A 125 8.03 10.18 -6.59
C GLY A 125 7.42 11.53 -6.94
N TYR A 126 6.60 11.52 -7.98
CA TYR A 126 5.88 12.69 -8.48
C TYR A 126 4.38 12.51 -8.30
N SER A 127 3.70 13.61 -8.05
CA SER A 127 2.24 13.64 -8.01
C SER A 127 1.69 13.83 -9.42
N LEU A 128 0.67 13.06 -9.76
CA LEU A 128 -0.17 13.28 -10.93
C LEU A 128 -1.34 14.16 -10.50
N CYS A 129 -1.57 15.25 -11.26
CA CYS A 129 -2.67 16.15 -11.05
C CYS A 129 -3.56 16.15 -12.29
N ILE A 130 -4.83 15.77 -12.12
CA ILE A 130 -5.82 15.75 -13.20
C ILE A 130 -6.90 16.76 -12.89
N LEU A 131 -7.04 17.75 -13.76
CA LEU A 131 -8.02 18.84 -13.65
C LEU A 131 -9.21 18.57 -14.54
N LYS A 132 -10.41 18.86 -14.04
CA LYS A 132 -11.65 18.87 -14.84
C LYS A 132 -11.99 20.22 -15.44
N ASN A 133 -11.44 21.28 -14.84
CA ASN A 133 -11.69 22.64 -15.23
C ASN A 133 -10.53 23.56 -14.85
N ASN A 134 -10.56 24.81 -15.24
CA ASN A 134 -9.48 25.79 -15.07
C ASN A 134 -9.53 26.55 -13.74
N ARG A 135 -10.30 26.11 -12.76
CA ARG A 135 -10.46 26.84 -11.48
C ARG A 135 -9.16 26.97 -10.69
N PHE A 136 -8.21 26.08 -10.94
CA PHE A 136 -6.95 26.01 -10.20
C PHE A 136 -5.74 26.60 -10.96
N ASP A 137 -5.94 27.17 -12.14
CA ASP A 137 -4.84 27.67 -12.98
C ASP A 137 -3.94 28.67 -12.24
N VAL A 138 -4.52 29.56 -11.46
CA VAL A 138 -3.77 30.54 -10.65
C VAL A 138 -2.91 29.86 -9.58
N CYS A 139 -3.45 28.84 -8.92
CA CYS A 139 -2.71 28.07 -7.89
C CYS A 139 -1.61 27.22 -8.51
N LEU A 140 -1.81 26.74 -9.74
CA LEU A 140 -0.86 25.86 -10.44
C LEU A 140 0.32 26.61 -11.02
N SER A 141 0.17 27.91 -11.32
CA SER A 141 1.24 28.76 -11.90
C SER A 141 2.50 28.86 -11.04
N SER A 142 2.40 28.57 -9.74
CA SER A 142 3.53 28.55 -8.79
C SER A 142 4.23 27.19 -8.68
N LEU A 143 3.74 26.16 -9.38
CA LEU A 143 4.27 24.79 -9.32
C LEU A 143 5.09 24.49 -10.57
N ASP A 144 6.10 23.64 -10.40
CA ASP A 144 6.84 23.06 -11.53
C ASP A 144 6.02 21.91 -12.11
N LEU A 145 5.43 22.12 -13.28
CA LEU A 145 4.47 21.25 -13.92
C LEU A 145 4.99 20.70 -15.24
N HIS A 146 4.87 19.40 -15.40
CA HIS A 146 5.18 18.69 -16.63
C HIS A 146 3.93 18.00 -17.17
N SER A 147 3.56 18.27 -18.42
CA SER A 147 2.36 17.69 -19.02
C SER A 147 2.56 16.21 -19.34
N VAL A 148 1.49 15.41 -19.11
CA VAL A 148 1.43 14.01 -19.48
C VAL A 148 0.16 13.72 -20.29
N SER A 149 0.24 12.81 -21.26
CA SER A 149 -0.92 12.45 -22.07
C SER A 149 -1.91 11.58 -21.28
N MET A 150 -3.18 11.65 -21.67
CA MET A 150 -4.20 10.79 -21.08
C MET A 150 -3.93 9.29 -21.32
N ASP A 151 -3.33 8.96 -22.47
CA ASP A 151 -2.97 7.55 -22.77
C ASP A 151 -1.84 7.05 -21.87
N PHE A 152 -0.85 7.90 -21.56
CA PHE A 152 0.14 7.58 -20.55
C PHE A 152 -0.51 7.28 -19.19
N ILE A 153 -1.50 8.10 -18.78
CA ILE A 153 -2.22 7.90 -17.51
C ILE A 153 -3.01 6.59 -17.53
N LYS A 154 -3.69 6.26 -18.63
CA LYS A 154 -4.46 5.01 -18.76
C LYS A 154 -3.58 3.76 -18.60
N VAL A 155 -2.37 3.79 -19.15
CA VAL A 155 -1.42 2.68 -19.06
C VAL A 155 -0.83 2.55 -17.66
N ASN A 156 -0.40 3.65 -17.06
CA ASN A 156 0.39 3.63 -15.83
C ASN A 156 -0.46 3.77 -14.55
N ASN A 157 -1.65 4.34 -14.63
CA ASN A 157 -2.58 4.58 -13.52
C ASN A 157 -3.93 3.87 -13.73
N GLN A 158 -3.91 2.61 -14.11
CA GLN A 158 -5.10 1.80 -14.44
C GLN A 158 -6.19 1.83 -13.35
N SER A 159 -5.80 1.95 -12.08
CA SER A 159 -6.75 2.05 -10.95
C SER A 159 -7.68 3.27 -11.03
N CYS A 160 -7.34 4.30 -11.80
CA CYS A 160 -8.21 5.44 -12.07
C CYS A 160 -9.38 5.08 -13.00
N PHE A 161 -9.25 4.01 -13.80
CA PHE A 161 -10.20 3.66 -14.86
C PHE A 161 -10.89 2.33 -14.61
N VAL A 162 -10.20 1.35 -14.02
CA VAL A 162 -10.69 -0.01 -13.87
C VAL A 162 -10.76 -0.41 -12.40
N SER A 163 -11.87 -0.99 -11.98
CA SER A 163 -12.02 -1.59 -10.66
C SER A 163 -11.22 -2.90 -10.57
N PRO A 164 -10.63 -3.22 -9.43
CA PRO A 164 -9.97 -4.51 -9.24
C PRO A 164 -10.99 -5.66 -9.35
N ILE A 165 -10.52 -6.80 -9.84
CA ILE A 165 -11.31 -8.03 -9.89
C ILE A 165 -11.37 -8.65 -8.49
N ILE A 166 -12.53 -9.20 -8.12
CA ILE A 166 -12.72 -9.95 -6.89
C ILE A 166 -11.90 -11.24 -7.00
N PRO A 167 -10.92 -11.49 -6.09
CA PRO A 167 -10.18 -12.74 -6.11
C PRO A 167 -11.08 -13.95 -5.86
N SER A 168 -10.91 -15.01 -6.63
CA SER A 168 -11.71 -16.25 -6.49
C SER A 168 -11.61 -16.87 -5.09
N LYS A 169 -10.44 -16.76 -4.45
CA LYS A 169 -10.18 -17.27 -3.09
C LYS A 169 -10.61 -16.34 -1.96
N ARG A 170 -11.27 -15.23 -2.27
CA ARG A 170 -11.69 -14.27 -1.24
C ARG A 170 -12.71 -14.86 -0.25
N SER A 171 -13.63 -15.67 -0.71
CA SER A 171 -14.62 -16.34 0.14
C SER A 171 -13.94 -17.26 1.14
N ASP A 172 -13.04 -18.11 0.64
CA ASP A 172 -12.29 -19.06 1.49
C ASP A 172 -11.41 -18.34 2.50
N PHE A 173 -10.77 -17.26 2.08
CA PHE A 173 -9.99 -16.39 2.97
C PHE A 173 -10.81 -15.90 4.17
N PHE A 174 -12.02 -15.40 3.93
CA PHE A 174 -12.87 -14.93 5.02
C PHE A 174 -13.46 -16.08 5.84
N SER A 175 -13.80 -17.21 5.21
CA SER A 175 -14.26 -18.42 5.90
C SER A 175 -13.20 -18.91 6.92
N ASP A 176 -11.94 -19.01 6.52
CA ASP A 176 -10.85 -19.42 7.41
C ASP A 176 -10.71 -18.45 8.61
N ILE A 177 -10.82 -17.15 8.35
CA ILE A 177 -10.76 -16.14 9.43
C ILE A 177 -11.96 -16.28 10.40
N TYR A 178 -13.17 -16.47 9.87
CA TYR A 178 -14.35 -16.67 10.72
C TYR A 178 -14.27 -17.96 11.55
N ASN A 179 -13.59 -18.97 11.02
CA ASN A 179 -13.33 -20.24 11.73
C ASN A 179 -12.14 -20.14 12.71
N GLY A 180 -11.63 -18.92 12.98
CA GLY A 180 -10.61 -18.69 14.00
C GLY A 180 -9.16 -18.86 13.53
N SER A 181 -8.91 -19.02 12.23
CA SER A 181 -7.54 -19.11 11.73
C SER A 181 -6.76 -17.80 11.96
N SER A 182 -5.45 -17.91 12.19
CA SER A 182 -4.56 -16.76 12.27
C SER A 182 -4.64 -15.92 10.99
N VAL A 183 -4.86 -14.60 11.12
CA VAL A 183 -4.98 -13.72 9.97
C VAL A 183 -3.68 -13.66 9.17
N VAL A 184 -2.53 -13.70 9.84
CA VAL A 184 -1.22 -13.68 9.19
C VAL A 184 -0.98 -14.95 8.38
N GLN A 185 -1.32 -16.13 8.94
CA GLN A 185 -1.21 -17.41 8.22
C GLN A 185 -2.18 -17.47 7.05
N THR A 186 -3.42 -16.99 7.23
CA THR A 186 -4.45 -16.97 6.20
C THR A 186 -4.05 -16.04 5.06
N ILE A 187 -3.53 -14.84 5.34
CA ILE A 187 -3.00 -13.97 4.30
C ILE A 187 -1.85 -14.67 3.55
N SER A 188 -0.92 -15.33 4.26
CA SER A 188 0.20 -16.05 3.63
C SER A 188 -0.28 -17.13 2.66
N ARG A 189 -1.37 -17.83 3.01
CA ARG A 189 -1.95 -18.91 2.19
C ARG A 189 -2.61 -18.37 0.92
N TYR A 190 -3.32 -17.26 1.00
CA TYR A 190 -4.18 -16.77 -0.07
C TYR A 190 -3.62 -15.59 -0.86
N ALA A 191 -2.62 -14.86 -0.34
CA ALA A 191 -2.03 -13.74 -1.04
C ALA A 191 -1.16 -14.23 -2.20
N THR A 192 -1.63 -14.01 -3.41
CA THR A 192 -0.89 -14.26 -4.66
C THR A 192 -0.12 -13.00 -5.04
N PHE A 193 0.89 -12.64 -4.26
CA PHE A 193 1.75 -11.52 -4.65
C PHE A 193 2.66 -12.00 -5.80
N PRO A 194 2.57 -11.39 -6.99
CA PRO A 194 3.39 -11.82 -8.10
C PRO A 194 4.87 -11.63 -7.74
N ASP A 195 5.62 -12.70 -7.85
CA ASP A 195 7.07 -12.61 -7.83
C ASP A 195 7.49 -11.71 -9.01
N LYS A 196 8.12 -10.57 -8.70
CA LYS A 196 8.49 -9.57 -9.72
C LYS A 196 9.35 -10.14 -10.83
N SER A 197 10.05 -11.27 -10.57
CA SER A 197 10.88 -11.93 -11.55
C SER A 197 10.09 -12.51 -12.74
N ILE A 198 8.89 -13.03 -12.50
CA ILE A 198 8.08 -13.69 -13.53
C ILE A 198 7.23 -12.65 -14.29
N LYS A 199 6.59 -11.69 -13.60
CA LYS A 199 5.79 -10.66 -14.31
C LYS A 199 6.62 -9.69 -15.13
N ALA A 200 7.77 -9.25 -14.64
CA ALA A 200 8.66 -8.40 -15.43
C ALA A 200 9.14 -9.11 -16.71
N LYS A 201 9.40 -10.43 -16.63
CA LYS A 201 9.74 -11.24 -17.79
C LYS A 201 8.56 -11.41 -18.76
N ILE A 202 7.33 -11.62 -18.26
CA ILE A 202 6.14 -11.80 -19.09
C ILE A 202 5.75 -10.48 -19.76
N ILE A 203 5.78 -9.35 -19.06
CA ILE A 203 5.47 -8.03 -19.63
C ILE A 203 6.54 -7.65 -20.67
N HIS A 204 7.81 -7.94 -20.41
CA HIS A 204 8.88 -7.72 -21.38
C HIS A 204 8.78 -8.65 -22.60
N LEU A 205 8.38 -9.91 -22.40
CA LEU A 205 8.11 -10.83 -23.52
C LEU A 205 6.89 -10.39 -24.36
N LEU A 206 5.80 -9.94 -23.72
CA LEU A 206 4.60 -9.49 -24.43
C LEU A 206 4.83 -8.15 -25.14
N SER A 207 5.69 -7.27 -24.63
CA SER A 207 6.09 -6.03 -25.33
C SER A 207 6.97 -6.28 -26.57
N LEU A 208 7.64 -7.44 -26.64
CA LEU A 208 8.45 -7.84 -27.81
C LEU A 208 7.63 -8.57 -28.91
N ILE A 209 6.38 -8.96 -28.59
CA ILE A 209 5.48 -9.67 -29.53
C ILE A 209 4.51 -8.69 -30.24
N HIS A 210 4.44 -7.44 -29.81
CA HIS A 210 3.65 -6.37 -30.45
C HIS A 210 4.56 -5.36 -31.14
N ILE A 211 5.29 -5.82 -32.16
CA ILE A 211 5.87 -5.02 -33.25
C ILE A 211 5.16 -5.39 -34.54
#